data_15db23d42a3faa9e73bde853f41e904d
#
_entry.id   15db23d42a3faa9e73bde853f41e904d
#
_cell.length_a   1.000
_cell.length_b   1.000
_cell.length_c   1.000
_cell.angle_alpha   90.00
_cell.angle_beta   90.00
_cell.angle_gamma   90.00
#
_symmetry.space_group_name_H-M   'P 1'
#
loop_
_entity.id
_entity.type
_entity.pdbx_description
1 polymer ?
#
loop_
_entity_poly.entity_id
_entity_poly.type
_entity_poly.pdbx_seq_one_letter_code
_entity_poly.pdbx_strand_id
1 'polypeptide(L)'
;KRAIAGGVKVIDVAARKLATVMVPVPPLEVQSEIVKVLDRFTQLEAELEAELEARKAQFSWYVHMIFPEEGECEWLSISDVAKRVSSGGTPSARNPDFYDGGTIPWLRTNEVRFQDIHDTAVYITESAVKNSSAKWIPGNCVIVAISGASAGRSAVNAIPVTTNQHCCNIEVDEKKAYFRYVYHWVASNYTNLKAMGRGVR
;
A
#
# COMPACT_ATOMS: atom_id res chain seq x y z
N LYS A 1 24.30 -20.84 -23.95
CA LYS A 1 23.00 -20.69 -23.22
C LYS A 1 22.43 -19.34 -23.61
N ARG A 2 21.40 -19.32 -24.49
CA ARG A 2 20.71 -18.08 -24.91
C ARG A 2 19.78 -17.61 -23.79
N ALA A 3 19.95 -16.38 -23.33
CA ALA A 3 18.98 -15.70 -22.49
C ALA A 3 17.72 -15.43 -23.31
N ILE A 4 16.59 -15.93 -22.84
CA ILE A 4 15.26 -15.61 -23.41
C ILE A 4 14.88 -14.26 -22.83
N ALA A 5 15.05 -13.19 -23.64
CA ALA A 5 14.47 -11.89 -23.33
C ALA A 5 12.95 -12.03 -23.41
N GLY A 6 12.25 -11.83 -22.29
CA GLY A 6 10.79 -11.77 -22.24
C GLY A 6 10.32 -10.51 -22.99
N GLY A 7 10.03 -10.64 -24.28
CA GLY A 7 9.49 -9.57 -25.09
C GLY A 7 8.05 -9.24 -24.67
N VAL A 8 7.77 -7.97 -24.46
CA VAL A 8 6.41 -7.43 -24.34
C VAL A 8 5.69 -7.80 -25.65
N LYS A 9 4.60 -8.55 -25.55
CA LYS A 9 3.81 -8.96 -26.72
C LYS A 9 3.09 -7.71 -27.25
N VAL A 10 3.62 -7.11 -28.31
CA VAL A 10 2.98 -5.97 -29.00
C VAL A 10 1.74 -6.52 -29.71
N ILE A 11 0.58 -5.96 -29.42
CA ILE A 11 -0.69 -6.30 -30.07
C ILE A 11 -0.91 -5.27 -31.19
N ASP A 12 -0.74 -5.70 -32.44
CA ASP A 12 -1.01 -4.87 -33.61
C ASP A 12 -2.40 -5.13 -34.18
N VAL A 13 -3.16 -4.06 -34.41
CA VAL A 13 -4.47 -4.11 -35.07
C VAL A 13 -4.27 -3.66 -36.52
N ALA A 14 -4.45 -4.57 -37.49
CA ALA A 14 -4.31 -4.24 -38.90
C ALA A 14 -5.38 -3.19 -39.32
N ALA A 15 -4.96 -2.13 -40.00
CA ALA A 15 -5.84 -1.03 -40.44
C ALA A 15 -7.07 -1.53 -41.23
N ARG A 16 -6.90 -2.55 -42.09
CA ARG A 16 -8.01 -3.19 -42.82
C ARG A 16 -9.05 -3.86 -41.91
N LYS A 17 -8.65 -4.40 -40.77
CA LYS A 17 -9.60 -4.96 -39.79
C LYS A 17 -10.31 -3.85 -39.02
N LEU A 18 -9.59 -2.80 -38.67
CA LEU A 18 -10.18 -1.63 -38.01
C LEU A 18 -11.24 -0.97 -38.91
N ALA A 19 -11.00 -0.88 -40.22
CA ALA A 19 -11.95 -0.32 -41.18
C ALA A 19 -13.27 -1.11 -41.32
N THR A 20 -13.32 -2.34 -40.85
CA THR A 20 -14.56 -3.18 -40.85
C THR A 20 -15.36 -3.09 -39.57
N VAL A 21 -14.91 -2.32 -38.57
CA VAL A 21 -15.64 -2.13 -37.31
C VAL A 21 -16.89 -1.29 -37.58
N MET A 22 -18.05 -1.80 -37.17
CA MET A 22 -19.32 -1.09 -37.30
C MET A 22 -19.44 -0.04 -36.17
N VAL A 23 -19.80 1.18 -36.56
CA VAL A 23 -20.02 2.30 -35.62
C VAL A 23 -21.48 2.72 -35.71
N PRO A 24 -22.19 2.89 -34.59
CA PRO A 24 -23.54 3.45 -34.59
C PRO A 24 -23.50 4.92 -35.03
N VAL A 25 -24.38 5.31 -35.94
CA VAL A 25 -24.43 6.66 -36.49
C VAL A 25 -25.83 7.25 -36.26
N PRO A 26 -26.13 7.79 -35.06
CA PRO A 26 -27.39 8.52 -34.79
C PRO A 26 -27.38 9.85 -35.56
N PRO A 27 -28.53 10.61 -35.58
CA PRO A 27 -28.56 11.94 -36.16
C PRO A 27 -27.48 12.86 -35.62
N LEU A 28 -26.97 13.77 -36.46
CA LEU A 28 -25.83 14.65 -36.12
C LEU A 28 -26.04 15.48 -34.84
N GLU A 29 -27.28 15.90 -34.59
CA GLU A 29 -27.63 16.62 -33.36
C GLU A 29 -27.36 15.75 -32.10
N VAL A 30 -27.77 14.48 -32.14
CA VAL A 30 -27.52 13.52 -31.06
C VAL A 30 -26.04 13.24 -30.91
N GLN A 31 -25.28 13.10 -32.02
CA GLN A 31 -23.83 12.96 -31.98
C GLN A 31 -23.18 14.15 -31.28
N SER A 32 -23.60 15.37 -31.60
CA SER A 32 -23.09 16.61 -30.99
C SER A 32 -23.33 16.63 -29.47
N GLU A 33 -24.52 16.24 -29.02
CA GLU A 33 -24.78 16.19 -27.57
C GLU A 33 -23.97 15.11 -26.85
N ILE A 34 -23.79 13.94 -27.48
CA ILE A 34 -22.92 12.89 -26.93
C ILE A 34 -21.47 13.40 -26.79
N VAL A 35 -20.94 14.05 -27.83
CA VAL A 35 -19.58 14.61 -27.83
C VAL A 35 -19.43 15.64 -26.69
N LYS A 36 -20.36 16.59 -26.56
CA LYS A 36 -20.33 17.59 -25.46
C LYS A 36 -20.25 16.95 -24.10
N VAL A 37 -21.03 15.91 -23.86
CA VAL A 37 -21.03 15.20 -22.57
C VAL A 37 -19.68 14.50 -22.33
N LEU A 38 -19.20 13.74 -23.33
CA LEU A 38 -17.95 12.99 -23.19
C LEU A 38 -16.72 13.90 -23.07
N ASP A 39 -16.66 14.98 -23.86
CA ASP A 39 -15.58 15.97 -23.77
C ASP A 39 -15.56 16.64 -22.39
N ARG A 40 -16.75 16.92 -21.83
CA ARG A 40 -16.81 17.46 -20.46
C ARG A 40 -16.26 16.50 -19.42
N PHE A 41 -16.53 15.19 -19.52
CA PHE A 41 -15.95 14.20 -18.63
C PHE A 41 -14.42 14.11 -18.79
N THR A 42 -13.92 14.10 -20.02
CA THR A 42 -12.49 14.09 -20.30
C THR A 42 -11.78 15.32 -19.71
N GLN A 43 -12.42 16.50 -19.83
CA GLN A 43 -11.89 17.71 -19.21
C GLN A 43 -11.87 17.62 -17.69
N LEU A 44 -12.95 17.15 -17.06
CA LEU A 44 -13.01 16.98 -15.60
C LEU A 44 -11.99 15.97 -15.10
N GLU A 45 -11.76 14.88 -15.82
CA GLU A 45 -10.73 13.90 -15.50
C GLU A 45 -9.34 14.56 -15.48
N ALA A 46 -8.99 15.32 -16.52
CA ALA A 46 -7.72 16.04 -16.59
C ALA A 46 -7.57 17.09 -15.47
N GLU A 47 -8.64 17.82 -15.12
CA GLU A 47 -8.63 18.79 -14.03
C GLU A 47 -8.40 18.10 -12.67
N LEU A 48 -9.06 16.96 -12.42
CA LEU A 48 -8.88 16.18 -11.19
C LEU A 48 -7.47 15.57 -11.09
N GLU A 49 -6.92 15.08 -12.19
CA GLU A 49 -5.54 14.57 -12.20
C GLU A 49 -4.54 15.68 -11.88
N ALA A 50 -4.71 16.87 -12.48
CA ALA A 50 -3.86 18.02 -12.21
C ALA A 50 -3.95 18.49 -10.75
N GLU A 51 -5.17 18.53 -10.17
CA GLU A 51 -5.34 18.86 -8.75
C GLU A 51 -4.71 17.81 -7.85
N LEU A 52 -4.86 16.53 -8.14
CA LEU A 52 -4.24 15.44 -7.38
C LEU A 52 -2.70 15.59 -7.34
N GLU A 53 -2.08 15.87 -8.48
CA GLU A 53 -0.63 16.07 -8.54
C GLU A 53 -0.19 17.32 -7.77
N ALA A 54 -0.94 18.42 -7.85
CA ALA A 54 -0.68 19.62 -7.07
C ALA A 54 -0.78 19.35 -5.55
N ARG A 55 -1.78 18.58 -5.11
CA ARG A 55 -1.93 18.19 -3.69
C ARG A 55 -0.82 17.27 -3.22
N LYS A 56 -0.37 16.33 -4.05
CA LYS A 56 0.79 15.47 -3.72
C LYS A 56 2.07 16.30 -3.57
N ALA A 57 2.32 17.25 -4.46
CA ALA A 57 3.46 18.15 -4.38
C ALA A 57 3.40 19.03 -3.10
N GLN A 58 2.23 19.58 -2.79
CA GLN A 58 1.99 20.35 -1.57
C GLN A 58 2.25 19.51 -0.31
N PHE A 59 1.72 18.28 -0.26
CA PHE A 59 1.94 17.36 0.85
C PHE A 59 3.44 17.05 1.02
N SER A 60 4.14 16.74 -0.07
CA SER A 60 5.59 16.47 -0.05
C SER A 60 6.38 17.68 0.48
N TRP A 61 6.01 18.88 0.08
CA TRP A 61 6.64 20.11 0.56
C TRP A 61 6.42 20.29 2.07
N TYR A 62 5.17 20.14 2.56
CA TYR A 62 4.89 20.24 4.00
C TYR A 62 5.65 19.20 4.82
N VAL A 63 5.70 17.96 4.36
CA VAL A 63 6.44 16.88 5.02
C VAL A 63 7.91 17.26 5.18
N HIS A 64 8.53 17.80 4.13
CA HIS A 64 9.94 18.25 4.18
C HIS A 64 10.17 19.41 5.13
N MET A 65 9.20 20.32 5.24
CA MET A 65 9.29 21.51 6.10
C MET A 65 8.98 21.26 7.58
N ILE A 66 8.20 20.23 7.89
CA ILE A 66 7.70 19.99 9.25
C ILE A 66 8.62 19.06 10.05
N PHE A 67 9.26 18.09 9.38
CA PHE A 67 10.18 17.20 10.08
C PHE A 67 11.52 17.91 10.35
N PRO A 68 12.03 17.83 11.60
CA PRO A 68 13.30 18.46 11.95
C PRO A 68 14.47 17.84 11.19
N GLU A 69 15.49 18.67 10.92
CA GLU A 69 16.75 18.21 10.35
C GLU A 69 17.65 17.60 11.43
N GLU A 70 18.71 16.90 10.98
CA GLU A 70 19.69 16.31 11.89
C GLU A 70 20.40 17.42 12.69
N GLY A 71 20.38 17.26 14.02
CA GLY A 71 20.97 18.24 14.95
C GLY A 71 19.97 19.21 15.58
N GLU A 72 18.73 19.29 15.10
CA GLU A 72 17.68 20.15 15.70
C GLU A 72 16.97 19.48 16.89
N CYS A 73 17.02 18.15 16.97
CA CYS A 73 16.44 17.38 18.08
C CYS A 73 17.24 16.11 18.35
N GLU A 74 16.90 15.41 19.43
CA GLU A 74 17.46 14.09 19.70
C GLU A 74 16.96 13.06 18.68
N TRP A 75 17.87 12.30 18.09
CA TRP A 75 17.57 11.22 17.16
C TRP A 75 17.67 9.87 17.86
N LEU A 76 16.56 9.16 17.94
CA LEU A 76 16.43 7.84 18.52
C LEU A 76 16.12 6.80 17.46
N SER A 77 16.57 5.57 17.67
CA SER A 77 16.20 4.46 16.77
C SER A 77 14.72 4.08 16.95
N ILE A 78 14.13 3.42 15.96
CA ILE A 78 12.77 2.86 16.09
C ILE A 78 12.68 1.91 17.29
N SER A 79 13.73 1.15 17.58
CA SER A 79 13.77 0.26 18.75
C SER A 79 13.76 1.02 20.07
N ASP A 80 14.32 2.22 20.13
CA ASP A 80 14.36 3.02 21.36
C ASP A 80 13.01 3.65 21.68
N VAL A 81 12.22 3.99 20.65
CA VAL A 81 10.87 4.57 20.80
C VAL A 81 9.75 3.53 20.79
N ALA A 82 10.05 2.26 20.55
CA ALA A 82 9.07 1.19 20.55
C ALA A 82 9.06 0.41 21.87
N LYS A 83 7.88 0.01 22.34
CA LYS A 83 7.73 -1.04 23.33
C LYS A 83 8.13 -2.40 22.77
N ARG A 84 7.83 -2.60 21.49
CA ARG A 84 8.10 -3.85 20.80
C ARG A 84 8.15 -3.64 19.30
N VAL A 85 9.15 -4.27 18.66
CA VAL A 85 9.23 -4.45 17.21
C VAL A 85 9.14 -5.95 16.92
N SER A 86 8.25 -6.35 16.03
CA SER A 86 7.99 -7.76 15.75
C SER A 86 7.56 -7.98 14.30
N SER A 87 7.73 -9.20 13.81
CA SER A 87 7.11 -9.65 12.57
C SER A 87 5.98 -10.64 12.90
N GLY A 88 5.02 -10.74 12.01
CA GLY A 88 3.96 -11.73 12.11
C GLY A 88 4.35 -13.08 11.54
N GLY A 89 3.35 -13.87 11.17
CA GLY A 89 3.54 -15.20 10.59
C GLY A 89 2.44 -15.58 9.62
N THR A 90 2.75 -16.53 8.74
CA THR A 90 1.77 -17.09 7.78
C THR A 90 1.36 -18.49 8.25
N PRO A 91 0.09 -18.67 8.63
CA PRO A 91 -0.44 -20.01 8.86
C PRO A 91 -0.35 -20.86 7.59
N SER A 92 -0.18 -22.16 7.73
CA SER A 92 -0.08 -23.06 6.57
C SER A 92 -1.34 -23.00 5.71
N ALA A 93 -1.20 -22.57 4.46
CA ALA A 93 -2.30 -22.56 3.49
C ALA A 93 -2.83 -23.96 3.12
N ARG A 94 -2.09 -25.03 3.51
CA ARG A 94 -2.53 -26.42 3.32
C ARG A 94 -3.49 -26.91 4.39
N ASN A 95 -3.68 -26.14 5.47
CA ASN A 95 -4.60 -26.48 6.53
C ASN A 95 -5.85 -25.58 6.46
N PRO A 96 -6.99 -26.07 5.95
CA PRO A 96 -8.23 -25.31 5.85
C PRO A 96 -8.72 -24.81 7.20
N ASP A 97 -8.51 -25.57 8.31
CA ASP A 97 -8.94 -25.21 9.66
C ASP A 97 -8.31 -23.89 10.16
N PHE A 98 -7.26 -23.41 9.49
CA PHE A 98 -6.64 -22.14 9.82
C PHE A 98 -7.34 -20.92 9.19
N TYR A 99 -8.21 -21.16 8.19
CA TYR A 99 -8.85 -20.10 7.40
C TYR A 99 -10.37 -20.20 7.39
N ASP A 100 -10.93 -21.43 7.32
CA ASP A 100 -12.37 -21.65 7.19
C ASP A 100 -13.09 -21.19 8.46
N GLY A 101 -14.04 -20.27 8.29
CA GLY A 101 -14.75 -19.65 9.43
C GLY A 101 -13.88 -18.70 10.26
N GLY A 102 -12.75 -18.23 9.72
CA GLY A 102 -11.87 -17.29 10.40
C GLY A 102 -12.57 -15.96 10.73
N THR A 103 -12.31 -15.45 11.93
CA THR A 103 -12.84 -14.18 12.44
C THR A 103 -11.73 -13.21 12.86
N ILE A 104 -10.49 -13.67 12.87
CA ILE A 104 -9.32 -12.89 13.29
C ILE A 104 -8.71 -12.21 12.08
N PRO A 105 -8.66 -10.87 12.01
CA PRO A 105 -8.06 -10.15 10.89
C PRO A 105 -6.58 -10.52 10.71
N TRP A 106 -6.19 -10.91 9.49
CA TRP A 106 -4.83 -11.27 9.14
C TRP A 106 -4.32 -10.41 7.97
N LEU A 107 -3.54 -9.40 8.32
CA LEU A 107 -3.01 -8.42 7.40
C LEU A 107 -1.82 -8.95 6.59
N ARG A 108 -1.86 -8.71 5.30
CA ARG A 108 -0.78 -9.02 4.36
C ARG A 108 -0.16 -7.76 3.79
N THR A 109 1.10 -7.83 3.36
CA THR A 109 1.86 -6.68 2.84
C THR A 109 1.22 -5.94 1.66
N ASN A 110 0.40 -6.61 0.85
CA ASN A 110 -0.30 -5.96 -0.26
C ASN A 110 -1.42 -5.01 0.19
N GLU A 111 -1.83 -5.10 1.45
CA GLU A 111 -2.83 -4.24 2.09
C GLU A 111 -2.20 -3.02 2.78
N VAL A 112 -0.87 -3.00 2.95
CA VAL A 112 -0.12 -1.86 3.49
C VAL A 112 0.04 -0.80 2.40
N ARG A 113 -0.74 0.32 2.48
CA ARG A 113 -0.88 1.30 1.38
C ARG A 113 -0.94 2.76 1.85
N PHE A 114 -0.18 3.14 2.88
CA PHE A 114 -0.17 4.49 3.46
C PHE A 114 -1.54 4.95 3.97
N GLN A 115 -2.25 4.05 4.64
CA GLN A 115 -3.61 4.27 5.14
C GLN A 115 -3.80 3.60 6.50
N ASP A 116 -4.91 3.93 7.16
CA ASP A 116 -5.35 3.23 8.35
C ASP A 116 -6.01 1.90 7.95
N ILE A 117 -5.69 0.84 8.69
CA ILE A 117 -6.25 -0.50 8.51
C ILE A 117 -7.39 -0.68 9.51
N HIS A 118 -8.61 -0.66 9.00
CA HIS A 118 -9.83 -0.88 9.76
C HIS A 118 -10.36 -2.31 9.60
N ASP A 119 -9.88 -3.02 8.59
CA ASP A 119 -10.26 -4.38 8.25
C ASP A 119 -9.20 -5.04 7.36
N THR A 120 -9.28 -6.35 7.15
CA THR A 120 -8.37 -7.12 6.31
C THR A 120 -9.13 -7.98 5.29
N ALA A 121 -8.53 -8.22 4.15
CA ALA A 121 -9.14 -9.04 3.10
C ALA A 121 -9.17 -10.55 3.45
N VAL A 122 -8.38 -10.98 4.44
CA VAL A 122 -8.31 -12.39 4.87
C VAL A 122 -8.40 -12.46 6.38
N TYR A 123 -9.14 -13.46 6.85
CA TYR A 123 -9.27 -13.78 8.25
C TYR A 123 -8.69 -15.16 8.53
N ILE A 124 -8.23 -15.36 9.76
CA ILE A 124 -7.74 -16.65 10.26
C ILE A 124 -8.51 -17.05 11.51
N THR A 125 -8.39 -18.31 11.88
CA THR A 125 -9.05 -18.86 13.05
C THR A 125 -8.18 -18.75 14.31
N GLU A 126 -8.77 -18.94 15.48
CA GLU A 126 -8.04 -19.10 16.74
C GLU A 126 -7.04 -20.26 16.70
N SER A 127 -7.40 -21.35 16.01
CA SER A 127 -6.50 -22.49 15.78
C SER A 127 -5.25 -22.06 15.03
N ALA A 128 -5.38 -21.19 14.02
CA ALA A 128 -4.24 -20.64 13.29
C ALA A 128 -3.31 -19.83 14.19
N VAL A 129 -3.85 -18.98 15.06
CA VAL A 129 -3.04 -18.18 15.99
C VAL A 129 -2.32 -19.06 17.02
N LYS A 130 -2.99 -20.10 17.53
CA LYS A 130 -2.40 -21.03 18.53
C LYS A 130 -1.33 -21.94 17.94
N ASN A 131 -1.51 -22.39 16.68
CA ASN A 131 -0.71 -23.45 16.08
C ASN A 131 0.20 -22.95 14.93
N SER A 132 0.40 -21.64 14.80
CA SER A 132 1.32 -21.05 13.84
C SER A 132 2.16 -19.93 14.44
N SER A 133 2.98 -19.28 13.59
CA SER A 133 3.74 -18.09 13.98
C SER A 133 2.92 -16.78 13.90
N ALA A 134 1.66 -16.82 13.49
CA ALA A 134 0.79 -15.65 13.51
C ALA A 134 0.56 -15.20 14.96
N LYS A 135 0.70 -13.90 15.22
CA LYS A 135 0.57 -13.31 16.56
C LYS A 135 -0.25 -12.05 16.50
N TRP A 136 -1.05 -11.80 17.52
CA TRP A 136 -1.76 -10.56 17.72
C TRP A 136 -0.79 -9.38 17.94
N ILE A 137 -1.15 -8.26 17.36
CA ILE A 137 -0.63 -6.94 17.70
C ILE A 137 -1.80 -6.05 18.11
N PRO A 138 -1.61 -5.15 19.10
CA PRO A 138 -2.64 -4.20 19.50
C PRO A 138 -2.95 -3.20 18.37
N GLY A 139 -4.04 -2.44 18.53
CA GLY A 139 -4.29 -1.27 17.68
C GLY A 139 -3.21 -0.20 17.83
N ASN A 140 -3.15 0.71 16.89
CA ASN A 140 -2.21 1.83 16.83
C ASN A 140 -0.72 1.44 16.68
N CYS A 141 -0.43 0.25 16.16
CA CYS A 141 0.92 -0.08 15.71
C CYS A 141 1.22 0.56 14.36
N VAL A 142 2.44 1.00 14.17
CA VAL A 142 2.96 1.36 12.84
C VAL A 142 3.45 0.10 12.15
N ILE A 143 2.86 -0.23 11.01
CA ILE A 143 3.16 -1.43 10.24
C ILE A 143 3.93 -1.05 9.00
N VAL A 144 5.07 -1.69 8.77
CA VAL A 144 5.92 -1.47 7.59
C VAL A 144 6.03 -2.77 6.81
N ALA A 145 5.72 -2.73 5.52
CA ALA A 145 5.99 -3.84 4.62
C ALA A 145 7.49 -3.95 4.37
N ILE A 146 8.12 -5.08 4.70
CA ILE A 146 9.57 -5.25 4.63
C ILE A 146 10.05 -6.09 3.43
N SER A 147 9.14 -6.54 2.57
CA SER A 147 9.50 -7.33 1.39
C SER A 147 8.53 -7.19 0.22
N GLY A 148 8.96 -7.63 -0.95
CA GLY A 148 8.19 -7.65 -2.18
C GLY A 148 7.94 -6.26 -2.78
N ALA A 149 6.94 -6.14 -3.65
CA ALA A 149 6.60 -4.90 -4.34
C ALA A 149 6.09 -3.79 -3.39
N SER A 150 5.64 -4.17 -2.19
CA SER A 150 5.15 -3.24 -1.15
C SER A 150 6.26 -2.75 -0.21
N ALA A 151 7.50 -3.25 -0.32
CA ALA A 151 8.59 -2.91 0.60
C ALA A 151 8.73 -1.40 0.78
N GLY A 152 8.87 -0.97 2.04
CA GLY A 152 8.92 0.42 2.48
C GLY A 152 7.56 1.09 2.69
N ARG A 153 6.45 0.52 2.22
CA ARG A 153 5.11 1.08 2.51
C ARG A 153 4.76 0.91 3.98
N SER A 154 4.02 1.85 4.51
CA SER A 154 3.56 1.85 5.91
C SER A 154 2.05 1.99 6.03
N ALA A 155 1.52 1.62 7.18
CA ALA A 155 0.13 1.76 7.57
C ALA A 155 0.02 1.83 9.11
N VAL A 156 -1.14 2.21 9.62
CA VAL A 156 -1.48 2.08 11.05
C VAL A 156 -2.71 1.17 11.14
N ASN A 157 -2.68 0.19 12.05
CA ASN A 157 -3.87 -0.60 12.32
C ASN A 157 -4.76 0.08 13.36
N ALA A 158 -5.97 0.46 12.97
CA ALA A 158 -6.97 1.05 13.87
C ALA A 158 -7.59 0.00 14.82
N ILE A 159 -7.50 -1.27 14.48
CA ILE A 159 -8.00 -2.41 15.23
C ILE A 159 -6.86 -3.39 15.57
N PRO A 160 -6.97 -4.21 16.62
CA PRO A 160 -6.06 -5.32 16.81
C PRO A 160 -6.11 -6.28 15.61
N VAL A 161 -4.95 -6.70 15.11
CA VAL A 161 -4.83 -7.61 13.94
C VAL A 161 -3.72 -8.62 14.16
N THR A 162 -3.67 -9.64 13.33
CA THR A 162 -2.48 -10.46 13.10
C THR A 162 -1.84 -10.07 11.76
N THR A 163 -0.55 -10.34 11.56
CA THR A 163 0.14 -9.97 10.32
C THR A 163 0.94 -11.14 9.75
N ASN A 164 1.30 -11.08 8.48
CA ASN A 164 2.22 -12.05 7.90
C ASN A 164 3.69 -11.71 8.28
N GLN A 165 4.62 -12.62 8.01
CA GLN A 165 6.05 -12.47 8.33
C GLN A 165 6.76 -11.34 7.57
N HIS A 166 6.12 -10.78 6.56
CA HIS A 166 6.66 -9.69 5.73
C HIS A 166 6.17 -8.31 6.18
N CYS A 167 5.46 -8.23 7.31
CA CYS A 167 5.11 -7.01 8.01
C CYS A 167 6.02 -6.85 9.23
N CYS A 168 6.68 -5.71 9.36
CA CYS A 168 7.32 -5.26 10.58
C CYS A 168 6.30 -4.43 11.37
N ASN A 169 5.99 -4.86 12.56
CA ASN A 169 5.00 -4.25 13.44
C ASN A 169 5.71 -3.50 14.57
N ILE A 170 5.50 -2.21 14.67
CA ILE A 170 6.12 -1.32 15.64
C ILE A 170 5.04 -0.87 16.63
N GLU A 171 5.05 -1.42 17.82
CA GLU A 171 4.24 -0.95 18.94
C GLU A 171 5.00 0.21 19.62
N VAL A 172 4.59 1.44 19.32
CA VAL A 172 5.26 2.64 19.82
C VAL A 172 5.03 2.81 21.32
N ASP A 173 6.05 3.19 22.08
CA ASP A 173 5.92 3.59 23.47
C ASP A 173 5.43 5.04 23.55
N GLU A 174 4.15 5.21 23.86
CA GLU A 174 3.51 6.54 23.95
C GLU A 174 4.13 7.47 25.01
N LYS A 175 4.97 6.95 25.91
CA LYS A 175 5.77 7.78 26.82
C LYS A 175 6.98 8.40 26.16
N LYS A 176 7.40 7.89 25.00
CA LYS A 176 8.59 8.31 24.25
C LYS A 176 8.26 9.01 22.95
N ALA A 177 7.24 8.53 22.24
CA ALA A 177 6.86 9.09 20.94
C ALA A 177 5.36 8.87 20.66
N TYR A 178 4.77 9.74 19.88
CA TYR A 178 3.40 9.59 19.41
C TYR A 178 3.37 8.71 18.16
N PHE A 179 2.58 7.65 18.16
CA PHE A 179 2.59 6.64 17.07
C PHE A 179 2.27 7.24 15.69
N ARG A 180 1.39 8.27 15.61
CA ARG A 180 1.10 8.97 14.35
C ARG A 180 2.30 9.77 13.84
N TYR A 181 3.08 10.37 14.74
CA TYR A 181 4.31 11.04 14.36
C TYR A 181 5.30 10.05 13.75
N VAL A 182 5.52 8.91 14.42
CA VAL A 182 6.38 7.81 13.91
C VAL A 182 5.88 7.31 12.56
N TYR A 183 4.57 7.11 12.41
CA TYR A 183 3.97 6.71 11.13
C TYR A 183 4.26 7.72 10.01
N HIS A 184 4.01 9.00 10.23
CA HIS A 184 4.24 10.03 9.20
C HIS A 184 5.72 10.16 8.85
N TRP A 185 6.60 10.06 9.84
CA TRP A 185 8.05 10.06 9.60
C TRP A 185 8.48 8.83 8.77
N VAL A 186 8.02 7.63 9.12
CA VAL A 186 8.28 6.39 8.37
C VAL A 186 7.74 6.49 6.95
N ALA A 187 6.52 7.02 6.79
CA ALA A 187 5.89 7.20 5.47
C ALA A 187 6.66 8.19 4.59
N SER A 188 7.16 9.30 5.16
CA SER A 188 7.97 10.30 4.44
C SER A 188 9.30 9.72 3.97
N ASN A 189 9.86 8.78 4.72
CA ASN A 189 11.11 8.10 4.40
C ASN A 189 10.95 6.86 3.52
N TYR A 190 9.80 6.66 2.87
CA TYR A 190 9.51 5.50 2.04
C TYR A 190 10.60 5.18 1.01
N THR A 191 11.12 6.18 0.31
CA THR A 191 12.16 5.99 -0.72
C THR A 191 13.45 5.44 -0.12
N ASN A 192 13.87 5.95 1.03
CA ASN A 192 15.07 5.50 1.73
C ASN A 192 14.88 4.07 2.28
N LEU A 193 13.74 3.79 2.91
CA LEU A 193 13.40 2.46 3.42
C LEU A 193 13.37 1.42 2.29
N LYS A 194 12.80 1.77 1.15
CA LYS A 194 12.79 0.90 -0.03
C LYS A 194 14.19 0.65 -0.59
N ALA A 195 15.08 1.64 -0.52
CA ALA A 195 16.47 1.50 -0.96
C ALA A 195 17.28 0.57 -0.07
N MET A 196 17.04 0.55 1.25
CA MET A 196 17.69 -0.36 2.20
C MET A 196 17.45 -1.84 1.85
N GLY A 197 16.28 -2.18 1.27
CA GLY A 197 15.95 -3.55 0.86
C GLY A 197 16.67 -4.06 -0.40
N ARG A 198 17.33 -3.20 -1.19
CA ARG A 198 17.99 -3.57 -2.44
C ARG A 198 19.39 -4.19 -2.26
N GLY A 199 19.91 -4.24 -1.05
CA GLY A 199 21.28 -4.72 -0.73
C GLY A 199 21.39 -6.16 -0.26
N VAL A 200 20.29 -6.88 -0.03
CA VAL A 200 20.31 -8.26 0.45
C VAL A 200 20.07 -9.21 -0.74
N ARG A 201 21.18 -9.63 -1.36
CA ARG A 201 21.25 -10.83 -2.21
C ARG A 201 22.11 -11.88 -1.53
#